data_376a9c787f3a45e13f4a8db94dfd24a5
#
_entry.id   376a9c787f3a45e13f4a8db94dfd24a5
#
_cell.length_a   1.000
_cell.length_b   1.000
_cell.length_c   1.000
_cell.angle_alpha   90.00
_cell.angle_beta   90.00
_cell.angle_gamma   90.00
#
_symmetry.space_group_name_H-M   'P 1'
#
loop_
_entity.id
_entity.type
_entity.pdbx_description
1 polymer ?
#
loop_
_entity_poly.entity_id
_entity_poly.type
_entity_poly.pdbx_seq_one_letter_code
_entity_poly.pdbx_strand_id
1 'polypeptide(L)'
;TVQCEGFSYSVDNSSEESRLNKLFVPKDGNVLGYINNTPALSHKVINDSDVYFSTIPFTTPEAFRYIFEKSGVHIYDNSNDAVLEGSNLLLIHAENEGDRTIRFKDSEVTVHFNAGETMLFDTKTKTVLRRGE
;
A
#
# COMPACT_ATOMS: atom_id res chain seq x y z
N THR A 1 8.96 15.26 -1.98
CA THR A 1 7.74 14.44 -2.10
C THR A 1 7.47 14.10 -3.56
N VAL A 2 7.22 12.84 -3.87
CA VAL A 2 6.68 12.39 -5.16
C VAL A 2 5.16 12.52 -5.11
N GLN A 3 4.59 13.23 -6.07
CA GLN A 3 3.14 13.37 -6.23
C GLN A 3 2.65 12.43 -7.33
N CYS A 4 1.71 11.56 -6.99
CA CYS A 4 1.05 10.62 -7.89
C CYS A 4 -0.46 10.87 -7.90
N GLU A 5 -1.18 10.24 -8.82
CA GLU A 5 -2.64 10.23 -8.77
C GLU A 5 -3.11 9.35 -7.60
N GLY A 6 -3.78 9.96 -6.62
CA GLY A 6 -4.36 9.27 -5.47
C GLY A 6 -3.44 8.99 -4.28
N PHE A 7 -2.13 9.20 -4.40
CA PHE A 7 -1.19 9.05 -3.29
C PHE A 7 0.08 9.91 -3.45
N SER A 8 0.83 10.06 -2.37
CA SER A 8 2.15 10.68 -2.40
C SER A 8 3.08 10.00 -1.40
N TYR A 9 4.39 10.14 -1.60
CA TYR A 9 5.40 9.66 -0.67
C TYR A 9 6.64 10.55 -0.68
N SER A 10 7.36 10.60 0.44
CA SER A 10 8.56 11.43 0.59
C SER A 10 9.60 10.74 1.46
N VAL A 11 10.84 11.13 1.31
CA VAL A 11 11.91 10.85 2.27
C VAL A 11 12.02 12.04 3.21
N ASP A 12 12.26 11.80 4.48
CA ASP A 12 12.50 12.87 5.44
C ASP A 12 13.64 13.78 4.97
N ASN A 13 13.48 15.09 5.21
CA ASN A 13 14.37 16.18 4.77
C ASN A 13 15.78 16.14 5.37
N SER A 14 16.41 15.00 5.38
CA SER A 14 17.85 14.92 5.54
C SER A 14 18.52 15.36 4.23
N SER A 15 19.71 15.94 4.31
CA SER A 15 20.50 16.48 3.19
C SER A 15 20.74 15.54 2.00
N GLU A 16 20.23 14.33 2.05
CA GLU A 16 20.36 13.31 1.00
C GLU A 16 19.24 13.37 -0.05
N GLU A 17 18.04 13.87 0.28
CA GLU A 17 16.92 13.99 -0.66
C GLU A 17 17.29 14.84 -1.89
N SER A 18 18.04 15.93 -1.67
CA SER A 18 18.49 16.80 -2.75
C SER A 18 19.56 16.15 -3.66
N ARG A 19 20.24 15.11 -3.18
CA ARG A 19 21.24 14.37 -3.95
C ARG A 19 20.62 13.27 -4.80
N LEU A 20 19.66 12.53 -4.24
CA LEU A 20 18.94 11.45 -4.95
C LEU A 20 18.13 12.01 -6.14
N ASN A 21 17.48 13.15 -5.98
CA ASN A 21 16.70 13.81 -7.01
C ASN A 21 17.51 14.23 -8.25
N LYS A 22 18.83 14.31 -8.13
CA LYS A 22 19.72 14.70 -9.26
C LYS A 22 20.35 13.52 -9.96
N LEU A 23 20.29 12.31 -9.41
CA LEU A 23 21.08 11.18 -9.88
C LEU A 23 20.31 10.26 -10.82
N PHE A 24 19.02 10.04 -10.58
CA PHE A 24 18.25 9.06 -11.34
C PHE A 24 16.84 9.57 -11.65
N VAL A 25 16.57 9.80 -12.93
CA VAL A 25 15.24 10.17 -13.44
C VAL A 25 14.79 9.07 -14.39
N PRO A 26 13.51 8.64 -14.32
CA PRO A 26 13.00 7.68 -15.30
C PRO A 26 13.19 8.22 -16.72
N LYS A 27 13.86 7.46 -17.57
CA LYS A 27 14.14 7.85 -18.95
C LYS A 27 13.01 7.45 -19.90
N ASP A 28 12.34 6.37 -19.60
CA ASP A 28 11.27 5.79 -20.41
C ASP A 28 10.21 5.12 -19.51
N GLY A 29 9.14 4.65 -20.13
CA GLY A 29 7.99 4.07 -19.43
C GLY A 29 6.85 5.06 -19.25
N ASN A 30 5.78 4.58 -18.64
CA ASN A 30 4.63 5.39 -18.26
C ASN A 30 4.92 6.14 -16.97
N VAL A 31 4.95 7.46 -16.98
CA VAL A 31 5.20 8.27 -15.78
C VAL A 31 3.95 8.28 -14.90
N LEU A 32 4.11 7.87 -13.65
CA LEU A 32 3.05 7.77 -12.65
C LEU A 32 3.16 8.85 -11.56
N GLY A 33 4.32 9.46 -11.39
CA GLY A 33 4.54 10.47 -10.37
C GLY A 33 5.69 11.42 -10.66
N TYR A 34 5.63 12.61 -10.04
CA TYR A 34 6.55 13.72 -10.30
C TYR A 34 7.06 14.34 -9.00
N ILE A 35 8.30 14.84 -9.05
CA ILE A 35 8.87 15.79 -8.09
C ILE A 35 9.15 17.10 -8.82
N ASN A 36 8.50 18.21 -8.43
CA ASN A 36 8.70 19.52 -9.04
C ASN A 36 8.67 19.46 -10.58
N ASN A 37 7.65 18.80 -11.14
CA ASN A 37 7.47 18.57 -12.59
C ASN A 37 8.52 17.68 -13.26
N THR A 38 9.42 17.06 -12.49
CA THR A 38 10.37 16.08 -13.00
C THR A 38 9.82 14.66 -12.76
N PRO A 39 9.79 13.78 -13.77
CA PRO A 39 9.38 12.39 -13.58
C PRO A 39 10.17 11.72 -12.47
N ALA A 40 9.47 11.05 -11.56
CA ALA A 40 10.07 10.44 -10.37
C ALA A 40 9.61 9.00 -10.11
N LEU A 41 8.41 8.65 -10.52
CA LEU A 41 7.90 7.28 -10.54
C LEU A 41 7.47 6.91 -11.95
N SER A 42 7.93 5.79 -12.45
CA SER A 42 7.50 5.24 -13.74
C SER A 42 7.25 3.75 -13.68
N HIS A 43 6.41 3.28 -14.59
CA HIS A 43 6.10 1.88 -14.82
C HIS A 43 6.46 1.48 -16.22
N LYS A 44 7.02 0.29 -16.40
CA LYS A 44 7.32 -0.31 -17.68
C LYS A 44 7.17 -1.82 -17.62
N VAL A 45 6.66 -2.41 -18.68
CA VAL A 45 6.65 -3.89 -18.82
C VAL A 45 7.95 -4.32 -19.51
N ILE A 46 8.68 -5.23 -18.89
CA ILE A 46 9.92 -5.81 -19.41
C ILE A 46 9.80 -7.34 -19.30
N ASN A 47 9.86 -8.05 -20.43
CA ASN A 47 9.73 -9.50 -20.50
C ASN A 47 8.51 -10.03 -19.69
N ASP A 48 7.33 -9.47 -19.97
CA ASP A 48 6.05 -9.79 -19.31
C ASP A 48 6.02 -9.53 -17.78
N SER A 49 6.98 -8.76 -17.27
CA SER A 49 7.03 -8.36 -15.86
C SER A 49 6.79 -6.87 -15.70
N ASP A 50 5.96 -6.51 -14.74
CA ASP A 50 5.76 -5.11 -14.34
C ASP A 50 6.96 -4.62 -13.55
N VAL A 51 7.60 -3.57 -14.04
CA VAL A 51 8.76 -2.95 -13.40
C VAL A 51 8.41 -1.52 -13.02
N TYR A 52 8.55 -1.21 -11.74
CA TYR A 52 8.37 0.14 -11.21
C TYR A 52 9.74 0.71 -10.83
N PHE A 53 10.04 1.87 -11.37
CA PHE A 53 11.23 2.63 -10.99
C PHE A 53 10.81 3.87 -10.22
N SER A 54 11.42 4.08 -9.06
CA SER A 54 11.24 5.29 -8.26
C SER A 54 12.58 5.96 -7.98
N THR A 55 12.62 7.29 -8.13
CA THR A 55 13.79 8.12 -7.81
C THR A 55 14.13 8.12 -6.33
N ILE A 56 13.12 7.99 -5.47
CA ILE A 56 13.28 7.88 -4.02
C ILE A 56 12.60 6.60 -3.51
N PRO A 57 13.03 6.03 -2.39
CA PRO A 57 12.37 4.86 -1.81
C PRO A 57 10.89 5.10 -1.53
N PHE A 58 10.08 4.04 -1.66
CA PHE A 58 8.70 4.06 -1.17
C PHE A 58 8.71 4.09 0.36
N THR A 59 7.99 5.04 0.93
CA THR A 59 7.97 5.27 2.39
C THR A 59 6.57 5.20 2.99
N THR A 60 5.54 5.11 2.15
CA THR A 60 4.15 5.09 2.61
C THR A 60 3.44 3.79 2.23
N PRO A 61 2.54 3.27 3.09
CA PRO A 61 1.74 2.11 2.78
C PRO A 61 0.89 2.27 1.50
N GLU A 62 0.45 3.49 1.21
CA GLU A 62 -0.35 3.82 0.02
C GLU A 62 0.43 3.56 -1.27
N ALA A 63 1.72 3.89 -1.29
CA ALA A 63 2.58 3.64 -2.44
C ALA A 63 2.76 2.14 -2.70
N PHE A 64 2.95 1.33 -1.63
CA PHE A 64 3.02 -0.12 -1.74
C PHE A 64 1.69 -0.73 -2.15
N ARG A 65 0.57 -0.28 -1.56
CA ARG A 65 -0.78 -0.75 -1.94
C ARG A 65 -1.05 -0.54 -3.41
N TYR A 66 -0.74 0.65 -3.93
CA TYR A 66 -0.91 0.94 -5.35
C TYR A 66 -0.20 -0.09 -6.24
N ILE A 67 1.07 -0.39 -5.94
CA ILE A 67 1.85 -1.36 -6.71
C ILE A 67 1.29 -2.76 -6.56
N PHE A 68 0.94 -3.18 -5.34
CA PHE A 68 0.39 -4.51 -5.07
C PHE A 68 -0.94 -4.72 -5.78
N GLU A 69 -1.86 -3.75 -5.74
CA GLU A 69 -3.13 -3.81 -6.49
C GLU A 69 -2.89 -3.93 -8.00
N LYS A 70 -1.99 -3.13 -8.57
CA LYS A 70 -1.62 -3.21 -9.99
C LYS A 70 -0.99 -4.55 -10.37
N SER A 71 -0.29 -5.17 -9.45
CA SER A 71 0.31 -6.51 -9.62
C SER A 71 -0.64 -7.67 -9.32
N GLY A 72 -1.93 -7.40 -9.06
CA GLY A 72 -2.95 -8.41 -8.81
C GLY A 72 -2.95 -8.99 -7.40
N VAL A 73 -2.23 -8.39 -6.47
CA VAL A 73 -2.29 -8.76 -5.05
C VAL A 73 -3.60 -8.26 -4.45
N HIS A 74 -4.31 -9.14 -3.76
CA HIS A 74 -5.56 -8.79 -3.10
C HIS A 74 -5.29 -7.93 -1.85
N ILE A 75 -5.97 -6.79 -1.75
CA ILE A 75 -5.89 -5.88 -0.60
C ILE A 75 -7.17 -6.01 0.23
N TYR A 76 -7.06 -6.59 1.41
CA TYR A 76 -8.18 -6.80 2.32
C TYR A 76 -8.69 -5.50 2.96
N ASP A 77 -7.78 -4.58 3.27
CA ASP A 77 -8.07 -3.33 3.96
C ASP A 77 -7.20 -2.19 3.43
N ASN A 78 -7.81 -1.01 3.28
CA ASN A 78 -7.13 0.21 2.83
C ASN A 78 -6.63 1.10 3.96
N SER A 79 -6.85 0.71 5.21
CA SER A 79 -6.22 1.36 6.36
C SER A 79 -4.71 1.03 6.42
N ASN A 80 -4.00 1.67 7.30
CA ASN A 80 -2.58 1.38 7.53
C ASN A 80 -2.38 0.36 8.65
N ASP A 81 -3.35 -0.50 8.87
CA ASP A 81 -3.33 -1.55 9.87
C ASP A 81 -2.40 -2.70 9.45
N ALA A 82 -1.92 -3.46 10.42
CA ALA A 82 -1.15 -4.66 10.14
C ALA A 82 -2.08 -5.80 9.71
N VAL A 83 -1.82 -6.38 8.56
CA VAL A 83 -2.63 -7.44 7.95
C VAL A 83 -1.78 -8.68 7.71
N LEU A 84 -2.22 -9.83 8.21
CA LEU A 84 -1.62 -11.14 7.96
C LEU A 84 -2.67 -12.11 7.45
N GLU A 85 -2.37 -12.81 6.36
CA GLU A 85 -3.29 -13.80 5.77
C GLU A 85 -2.57 -15.13 5.57
N GLY A 86 -3.26 -16.20 5.86
CA GLY A 86 -2.79 -17.56 5.60
C GLY A 86 -3.79 -18.62 6.05
N SER A 87 -3.83 -19.74 5.34
CA SER A 87 -4.63 -20.92 5.73
C SER A 87 -6.12 -20.62 5.97
N ASN A 88 -6.72 -19.75 5.18
CA ASN A 88 -8.11 -19.23 5.32
C ASN A 88 -8.35 -18.38 6.58
N LEU A 89 -7.32 -17.91 7.21
CA LEU A 89 -7.38 -16.97 8.32
C LEU A 89 -6.85 -15.61 7.90
N LEU A 90 -7.52 -14.55 8.33
CA LEU A 90 -7.10 -13.17 8.14
C LEU A 90 -7.02 -12.52 9.52
N LEU A 91 -5.85 -12.04 9.89
CA LEU A 91 -5.63 -11.29 11.12
C LEU A 91 -5.42 -9.82 10.76
N ILE A 92 -6.14 -8.94 11.43
CA ILE A 92 -6.00 -7.48 11.31
C ILE A 92 -5.77 -6.91 12.71
N HIS A 93 -4.71 -6.13 12.85
CA HIS A 93 -4.41 -5.38 14.06
C HIS A 93 -4.56 -3.89 13.76
N ALA A 94 -5.56 -3.26 14.37
CA ALA A 94 -5.87 -1.85 14.18
C ALA A 94 -5.04 -0.98 15.13
N GLU A 95 -4.27 -0.05 14.59
CA GLU A 95 -3.53 0.92 15.41
C GLU A 95 -4.48 1.94 16.05
N ASN A 96 -5.50 2.36 15.32
CA ASN A 96 -6.45 3.39 15.74
C ASN A 96 -7.88 2.85 15.75
N GLU A 97 -8.74 3.43 16.62
CA GLU A 97 -10.17 3.16 16.62
C GLU A 97 -10.82 3.58 15.29
N GLY A 98 -11.81 2.82 14.84
CA GLY A 98 -12.66 3.18 13.70
C GLY A 98 -13.19 1.98 12.93
N ASP A 99 -14.07 2.29 11.97
CA ASP A 99 -14.64 1.30 11.09
C ASP A 99 -13.66 0.91 9.99
N ARG A 100 -13.61 -0.39 9.69
CA ARG A 100 -12.85 -0.97 8.59
C ARG A 100 -13.78 -1.72 7.65
N THR A 101 -13.64 -1.45 6.36
CA THR A 101 -14.30 -2.25 5.33
C THR A 101 -13.34 -3.32 4.85
N ILE A 102 -13.54 -4.54 5.32
CA ILE A 102 -12.72 -5.69 4.96
C ILE A 102 -13.25 -6.28 3.67
N ARG A 103 -12.41 -6.28 2.64
CA ARG A 103 -12.75 -6.79 1.30
C ARG A 103 -12.30 -8.23 1.16
N PHE A 104 -13.24 -9.13 1.07
CA PHE A 104 -13.00 -10.49 0.60
C PHE A 104 -13.15 -10.51 -0.93
N LYS A 105 -12.71 -11.60 -1.58
CA LYS A 105 -12.72 -11.69 -3.06
C LYS A 105 -14.10 -11.49 -3.69
N ASP A 106 -15.16 -11.80 -2.96
CA ASP A 106 -16.55 -11.85 -3.45
C ASP A 106 -17.53 -11.01 -2.60
N SER A 107 -17.08 -10.37 -1.54
CA SER A 107 -17.92 -9.57 -0.63
C SER A 107 -17.11 -8.63 0.25
N GLU A 108 -17.80 -7.72 0.92
CA GLU A 108 -17.23 -6.77 1.89
C GLU A 108 -17.98 -6.91 3.22
N VAL A 109 -17.26 -6.69 4.32
CA VAL A 109 -17.80 -6.63 5.67
C VAL A 109 -17.23 -5.41 6.37
N THR A 110 -18.10 -4.56 6.93
CA THR A 110 -17.66 -3.43 7.74
C THR A 110 -17.68 -3.81 9.22
N VAL A 111 -16.57 -3.59 9.90
CA VAL A 111 -16.38 -3.95 11.31
C VAL A 111 -15.73 -2.79 12.04
N HIS A 112 -16.23 -2.50 13.24
CA HIS A 112 -15.63 -1.52 14.14
C HIS A 112 -14.49 -2.15 14.93
N PHE A 113 -13.34 -1.47 14.97
CA PHE A 113 -12.17 -1.81 15.77
C PHE A 113 -11.95 -0.75 16.84
N ASN A 114 -11.58 -1.18 18.04
CA ASN A 114 -10.99 -0.31 19.03
C ASN A 114 -9.51 -0.07 18.73
N ALA A 115 -8.91 0.98 19.28
CA ALA A 115 -7.47 1.21 19.14
C ALA A 115 -6.68 0.06 19.79
N GLY A 116 -5.70 -0.48 19.04
CA GLY A 116 -4.89 -1.63 19.48
C GLY A 116 -5.60 -2.98 19.38
N GLU A 117 -6.83 -3.04 18.90
CA GLU A 117 -7.57 -4.29 18.80
C GLU A 117 -7.07 -5.17 17.66
N THR A 118 -6.99 -6.46 17.94
CA THR A 118 -6.69 -7.49 16.94
C THR A 118 -7.91 -8.35 16.70
N MET A 119 -8.30 -8.51 15.43
CA MET A 119 -9.38 -9.42 15.06
C MET A 119 -8.88 -10.51 14.13
N LEU A 120 -9.35 -11.73 14.39
CA LEU A 120 -9.13 -12.89 13.54
C LEU A 120 -10.43 -13.22 12.80
N PHE A 121 -10.35 -13.30 11.47
CA PHE A 121 -11.45 -13.67 10.59
C PHE A 121 -11.21 -15.03 9.94
N ASP A 122 -12.29 -15.75 9.70
CA ASP A 122 -12.32 -16.85 8.72
C ASP A 122 -12.63 -16.27 7.34
N THR A 123 -11.73 -16.47 6.38
CA THR A 123 -11.89 -15.90 5.04
C THR A 123 -12.91 -16.64 4.19
N LYS A 124 -13.30 -17.87 4.55
CA LYS A 124 -14.35 -18.65 3.88
C LYS A 124 -15.74 -18.24 4.33
N THR A 125 -15.94 -18.17 5.64
CA THR A 125 -17.24 -17.78 6.23
C THR A 125 -17.38 -16.27 6.35
N LYS A 126 -16.26 -15.51 6.25
CA LYS A 126 -16.21 -14.05 6.36
C LYS A 126 -16.71 -13.52 7.70
N THR A 127 -16.47 -14.30 8.73
CA THR A 127 -16.92 -14.02 10.11
C THR A 127 -15.73 -13.79 11.03
N VAL A 128 -15.94 -12.97 12.04
CA VAL A 128 -14.96 -12.78 13.12
C VAL A 128 -14.95 -14.03 13.99
N LEU A 129 -13.80 -14.67 14.11
CA LEU A 129 -13.59 -15.83 14.98
C LEU A 129 -13.16 -15.41 16.38
N ARG A 130 -12.36 -14.35 16.50
CA ARG A 130 -11.83 -13.86 17.76
C ARG A 130 -11.53 -12.38 17.71
N ARG A 131 -11.73 -11.70 18.83
CA ARG A 131 -11.29 -10.34 19.14
C ARG A 131 -10.36 -10.36 20.35
N GLY A 132 -9.35 -9.53 20.38
CA GLY A 132 -8.42 -9.38 21.49
C GLY A 132 -7.63 -8.08 21.43
N GLU A 133 -7.21 -7.61 22.58
CA GLU A 133 -6.26 -6.51 22.76
C GLU A 133 -4.81 -7.03 22.72
#